data_c228dd7447064508f573043c93d4b3b0
#
_entry.id   c228dd7447064508f573043c93d4b3b0
#
_cell.length_a   1.000
_cell.length_b   1.000
_cell.length_c   1.000
_cell.angle_alpha   90.00
_cell.angle_beta   90.00
_cell.angle_gamma   90.00
#
_symmetry.space_group_name_H-M   'P 1'
#
loop_
_entity.id
_entity.type
_entity.pdbx_description
1 polymer ?
#
loop_
_entity_poly.entity_id
_entity_poly.type
_entity_poly.pdbx_seq_one_letter_code
_entity_poly.pdbx_strand_id
1 'polypeptide(L)'
;MADFRTELSELMHEIMNQNKKIIQCGDYSNLLSLCEQDITILVMLKKHENLTAKELSDHLRAPKTTIVTAISRLVKRGYIRRVQNAKDRREMYLLLTEKGVKLNKEHDEFETLFLNSLVSRWNIEDQKEMADLLARRKEIR
;
A
#
# COMPACT_ATOMS: atom_id res chain seq x y z
N MET A 1 -7.48 -20.93 -28.57
CA MET A 1 -7.28 -20.69 -27.14
C MET A 1 -6.20 -19.62 -27.00
N ALA A 2 -6.52 -18.49 -26.42
CA ALA A 2 -5.50 -17.47 -26.18
C ALA A 2 -4.44 -18.03 -25.22
N ASP A 3 -3.18 -17.72 -25.48
CA ASP A 3 -2.09 -18.10 -24.59
C ASP A 3 -2.23 -17.34 -23.27
N PHE A 4 -1.95 -18.01 -22.17
CA PHE A 4 -1.98 -17.42 -20.81
C PHE A 4 -1.23 -16.09 -20.73
N ARG A 5 -0.12 -15.95 -21.44
CA ARG A 5 0.66 -14.70 -21.47
C ARG A 5 -0.09 -13.57 -22.16
N THR A 6 -0.83 -13.88 -23.21
CA THR A 6 -1.65 -12.89 -23.93
C THR A 6 -2.79 -12.39 -23.03
N GLU A 7 -3.51 -13.31 -22.39
CA GLU A 7 -4.58 -12.99 -21.44
C GLU A 7 -4.07 -12.14 -20.28
N LEU A 8 -2.91 -12.49 -19.74
CA LEU A 8 -2.28 -11.73 -18.65
C LEU A 8 -1.85 -10.32 -19.10
N SER A 9 -1.35 -10.19 -20.34
CA SER A 9 -0.98 -8.89 -20.92
C SER A 9 -2.20 -8.00 -21.11
N GLU A 10 -3.30 -8.56 -21.61
CA GLU A 10 -4.56 -7.84 -21.77
C GLU A 10 -5.11 -7.37 -20.42
N LEU A 11 -5.09 -8.23 -19.42
CA LEU A 11 -5.48 -7.89 -18.05
C LEU A 11 -4.61 -6.74 -17.50
N MET A 12 -3.30 -6.77 -17.70
CA MET A 12 -2.41 -5.68 -17.27
C MET A 12 -2.78 -4.35 -17.93
N HIS A 13 -3.08 -4.34 -19.23
CA HIS A 13 -3.50 -3.13 -19.92
C HIS A 13 -4.86 -2.63 -19.42
N GLU A 14 -5.78 -3.53 -19.13
CA GLU A 14 -7.08 -3.17 -18.52
C GLU A 14 -6.89 -2.55 -17.15
N ILE A 15 -6.05 -3.13 -16.30
CA ILE A 15 -5.66 -2.60 -14.99
C ILE A 15 -5.12 -1.18 -15.10
N MET A 16 -4.18 -0.94 -16.01
CA MET A 16 -3.60 0.38 -16.22
C MET A 16 -4.63 1.41 -16.69
N ASN A 17 -5.54 1.01 -17.55
CA ASN A 17 -6.60 1.88 -18.05
C ASN A 17 -7.63 2.22 -16.96
N GLN A 18 -8.01 1.27 -16.13
CA GLN A 18 -8.91 1.50 -14.98
C GLN A 18 -8.28 2.43 -13.97
N ASN A 19 -6.99 2.25 -13.66
CA ASN A 19 -6.23 3.16 -12.80
C ASN A 19 -6.31 4.60 -13.29
N LYS A 20 -6.07 4.84 -14.57
CA LYS A 20 -6.16 6.19 -15.16
C LYS A 20 -7.55 6.79 -15.01
N LYS A 21 -8.60 6.01 -15.23
CA LYS A 21 -10.01 6.49 -15.10
C LYS A 21 -10.32 6.88 -13.65
N ILE A 22 -9.95 6.07 -12.68
CA ILE A 22 -10.18 6.34 -11.25
C ILE A 22 -9.45 7.62 -10.85
N ILE A 23 -8.19 7.79 -11.25
CA ILE A 23 -7.39 8.99 -10.99
C ILE A 23 -8.05 10.23 -11.58
N GLN A 24 -8.62 10.14 -12.77
CA GLN A 24 -9.29 11.28 -13.43
C GLN A 24 -10.64 11.64 -12.80
N CYS A 25 -11.32 10.68 -12.17
CA CYS A 25 -12.64 10.88 -11.60
C CYS A 25 -12.64 11.31 -10.13
N GLY A 26 -11.52 11.17 -9.41
CA GLY A 26 -11.39 11.45 -7.99
C GLY A 26 -10.29 12.46 -7.66
N ASP A 27 -10.35 13.08 -6.49
CA ASP A 27 -9.26 13.90 -5.98
C ASP A 27 -8.29 13.06 -5.14
N TYR A 28 -7.29 12.50 -5.82
CA TYR A 28 -6.22 11.70 -5.22
C TYR A 28 -4.87 12.42 -5.25
N SER A 29 -4.87 13.75 -5.29
CA SER A 29 -3.66 14.58 -5.43
C SER A 29 -2.63 14.31 -4.33
N ASN A 30 -3.07 14.13 -3.08
CA ASN A 30 -2.18 13.81 -1.96
C ASN A 30 -1.56 12.42 -2.14
N LEU A 31 -2.37 11.42 -2.47
CA LEU A 31 -1.92 10.05 -2.71
C LEU A 31 -0.92 9.97 -3.86
N LEU A 32 -1.22 10.64 -4.97
CA LEU A 32 -0.36 10.67 -6.16
C LEU A 32 0.95 11.45 -5.97
N SER A 33 1.02 12.29 -4.94
CA SER A 33 2.25 13.02 -4.59
C SER A 33 3.27 12.17 -3.84
N LEU A 34 2.90 10.96 -3.43
CA LEU A 34 3.73 10.02 -2.69
C LEU A 34 4.28 8.93 -3.61
N CYS A 35 5.49 8.48 -3.35
CA CYS A 35 6.02 7.29 -4.01
C CYS A 35 5.46 6.02 -3.37
N GLU A 36 5.59 4.90 -4.07
CA GLU A 36 5.11 3.59 -3.61
C GLU A 36 5.65 3.22 -2.22
N GLN A 37 6.94 3.47 -1.97
CA GLN A 37 7.55 3.18 -0.68
C GLN A 37 6.92 4.00 0.46
N ASP A 38 6.62 5.27 0.22
CA ASP A 38 5.97 6.13 1.20
C ASP A 38 4.58 5.59 1.58
N ILE A 39 3.80 5.20 0.58
CA ILE A 39 2.48 4.59 0.77
C ILE A 39 2.61 3.28 1.54
N THR A 40 3.56 2.43 1.19
CA THR A 40 3.80 1.16 1.88
C THR A 40 4.13 1.37 3.36
N ILE A 41 4.97 2.35 3.70
CA ILE A 41 5.28 2.69 5.09
C ILE A 41 4.02 3.14 5.83
N LEU A 42 3.20 4.02 5.25
CA LEU A 42 1.97 4.49 5.88
C LEU A 42 0.95 3.35 6.09
N VAL A 43 0.84 2.44 5.16
CA VAL A 43 0.00 1.24 5.29
C VAL A 43 0.52 0.31 6.39
N MET A 44 1.83 0.14 6.51
CA MET A 44 2.43 -0.66 7.58
C MET A 44 2.17 -0.06 8.96
N LEU A 45 2.30 1.27 9.09
CA LEU A 45 2.01 1.96 10.36
C LEU A 45 0.52 1.94 10.75
N LYS A 46 -0.37 1.77 9.79
CA LYS A 46 -1.80 1.52 10.05
C LYS A 46 -2.04 0.12 10.61
N LYS A 47 -1.30 -0.88 10.11
CA LYS A 47 -1.49 -2.29 10.48
C LYS A 47 -0.80 -2.69 11.78
N HIS A 48 0.26 -2.01 12.14
CA HIS A 48 1.11 -2.34 13.28
C HIS A 48 1.33 -1.12 14.17
N GLU A 49 1.08 -1.28 15.44
CA GLU A 49 1.33 -0.24 16.43
C GLU A 49 2.80 -0.23 16.85
N ASN A 50 3.31 0.96 17.19
CA ASN A 50 4.61 1.16 17.81
C ASN A 50 5.81 0.58 17.01
N LEU A 51 5.78 0.71 15.69
CA LEU A 51 6.91 0.32 14.86
C LEU A 51 8.07 1.30 14.97
N THR A 52 9.28 0.75 15.05
CA THR A 52 10.54 1.50 14.92
C THR A 52 11.02 1.51 13.46
N ALA A 53 11.96 2.38 13.12
CA ALA A 53 12.59 2.39 11.80
C ALA A 53 13.29 1.05 11.48
N LYS A 54 13.87 0.39 12.48
CA LYS A 54 14.50 -0.92 12.33
C LYS A 54 13.49 -1.98 11.95
N GLU A 55 12.38 -2.06 12.68
CA GLU A 55 11.30 -3.01 12.39
C GLU A 55 10.69 -2.79 11.01
N LEU A 56 10.49 -1.53 10.59
CA LEU A 56 10.06 -1.22 9.23
C LEU A 56 11.07 -1.70 8.18
N SER A 57 12.36 -1.46 8.40
CA SER A 57 13.44 -1.95 7.54
C SER A 57 13.38 -3.47 7.39
N ASP A 58 13.21 -4.19 8.49
CA ASP A 58 13.12 -5.65 8.51
C ASP A 58 11.86 -6.15 7.79
N HIS A 59 10.69 -5.56 8.07
CA HIS A 59 9.43 -5.92 7.42
C HIS A 59 9.44 -5.69 5.91
N LEU A 60 9.99 -4.57 5.49
CA LEU A 60 10.02 -4.18 4.07
C LEU A 60 11.23 -4.73 3.32
N ARG A 61 12.14 -5.40 4.02
CA ARG A 61 13.40 -5.92 3.46
C ARG A 61 14.16 -4.85 2.67
N ALA A 62 14.14 -3.63 3.19
CA ALA A 62 14.77 -2.47 2.59
C ALA A 62 15.94 -1.99 3.44
N PRO A 63 17.00 -1.39 2.86
CA PRO A 63 18.11 -0.84 3.62
C PRO A 63 17.63 0.20 4.65
N LYS A 64 18.19 0.15 5.85
CA LYS A 64 17.82 1.07 6.94
C LYS A 64 17.95 2.54 6.52
N THR A 65 18.99 2.88 5.78
CA THR A 65 19.23 4.24 5.28
C THR A 65 18.09 4.72 4.36
N THR A 66 17.59 3.84 3.51
CA THR A 66 16.46 4.14 2.61
C THR A 66 15.19 4.40 3.42
N ILE A 67 14.93 3.56 4.43
CA ILE A 67 13.76 3.70 5.31
C ILE A 67 13.85 4.97 6.15
N VAL A 68 15.00 5.28 6.74
CA VAL A 68 15.21 6.49 7.53
C VAL A 68 14.99 7.74 6.68
N THR A 69 15.47 7.75 5.43
CA THR A 69 15.25 8.87 4.50
C THR A 69 13.76 9.04 4.17
N ALA A 70 13.05 7.95 3.90
CA ALA A 70 11.62 7.98 3.64
C ALA A 70 10.82 8.46 4.86
N ILE A 71 11.16 7.98 6.06
CA ILE A 71 10.54 8.43 7.32
C ILE A 71 10.76 9.92 7.52
N SER A 72 11.98 10.42 7.32
CA SER A 72 12.30 11.85 7.48
C SER A 72 11.47 12.72 6.52
N ARG A 73 11.30 12.28 5.28
CA ARG A 73 10.43 12.93 4.28
C ARG A 73 8.97 12.94 4.73
N LEU A 74 8.46 11.81 5.21
CA LEU A 74 7.07 11.68 5.68
C LEU A 74 6.81 12.50 6.95
N VAL A 75 7.76 12.58 7.86
CA VAL A 75 7.70 13.45 9.05
C VAL A 75 7.65 14.92 8.62
N LYS A 76 8.53 15.33 7.71
CA LYS A 76 8.56 16.71 7.19
C LYS A 76 7.26 17.10 6.50
N ARG A 77 6.64 16.17 5.79
CA ARG A 77 5.35 16.36 5.12
C ARG A 77 4.13 16.25 6.06
N GLY A 78 4.36 15.89 7.32
CA GLY A 78 3.33 15.85 8.35
C GLY A 78 2.46 14.58 8.38
N TYR A 79 2.88 13.50 7.73
CA TYR A 79 2.15 12.22 7.73
C TYR A 79 2.48 11.33 8.91
N ILE A 80 3.69 11.44 9.44
CA ILE A 80 4.23 10.64 10.54
C ILE A 80 4.77 11.56 11.61
N ARG A 81 4.66 11.14 12.87
CA ARG A 81 5.37 11.73 14.01
C ARG A 81 6.20 10.68 14.72
N ARG A 82 7.29 11.11 15.34
CA ARG A 82 8.13 10.28 16.18
C ARG A 82 7.75 10.46 17.63
N VAL A 83 7.65 9.34 18.36
CA VAL A 83 7.39 9.33 19.81
C VAL A 83 8.45 8.48 20.48
N GLN A 84 9.08 9.04 21.50
CA GLN A 84 10.10 8.33 22.27
C GLN A 84 9.47 7.19 23.07
N ASN A 85 10.11 6.01 23.05
CA ASN A 85 9.71 4.91 23.92
C ASN A 85 9.99 5.28 25.38
N ALA A 86 8.96 5.23 26.23
CA ALA A 86 9.08 5.56 27.65
C ALA A 86 10.00 4.60 28.44
N LYS A 87 10.15 3.36 27.96
CA LYS A 87 10.96 2.31 28.59
C LYS A 87 12.41 2.32 28.09
N ASP A 88 12.65 2.68 26.83
CA ASP A 88 13.97 2.82 26.24
C ASP A 88 14.03 4.10 25.39
N ARG A 89 14.70 5.13 25.92
CA ARG A 89 14.84 6.43 25.26
C ARG A 89 15.65 6.40 23.97
N ARG A 90 16.32 5.28 23.66
CA ARG A 90 17.05 5.09 22.39
C ARG A 90 16.13 4.73 21.24
N GLU A 91 14.93 4.24 21.55
CA GLU A 91 13.95 3.84 20.56
C GLU A 91 12.94 4.96 20.32
N MET A 92 12.65 5.18 19.04
CA MET A 92 11.61 6.09 18.60
C MET A 92 10.55 5.29 17.85
N TYR A 93 9.32 5.32 18.34
CA TYR A 93 8.17 4.79 17.65
C TYR A 93 7.67 5.77 16.59
N LEU A 94 7.15 5.21 15.52
CA LEU A 94 6.57 5.95 14.42
C LEU A 94 5.06 5.82 14.47
N LEU A 95 4.38 6.93 14.51
CA LEU A 95 2.92 6.99 14.57
C LEU A 95 2.38 7.84 13.43
N LEU A 96 1.21 7.45 12.91
CA LEU A 96 0.47 8.26 11.96
C LEU A 96 -0.06 9.52 12.64
N THR A 97 0.02 10.64 11.94
CA THR A 97 -0.72 11.86 12.28
C THR A 97 -2.15 11.75 11.76
N GLU A 98 -3.02 12.72 12.09
CA GLU A 98 -4.35 12.81 11.48
C GLU A 98 -4.27 12.86 9.94
N LYS A 99 -3.29 13.61 9.42
CA LYS A 99 -3.01 13.67 7.98
C LYS A 99 -2.62 12.31 7.41
N GLY A 100 -1.81 11.53 8.12
CA GLY A 100 -1.43 10.17 7.74
C GLY A 100 -2.61 9.20 7.75
N VAL A 101 -3.47 9.27 8.76
CA VAL A 101 -4.71 8.49 8.84
C VAL A 101 -5.65 8.83 7.67
N LYS A 102 -5.80 10.12 7.37
CA LYS A 102 -6.62 10.58 6.25
C LYS A 102 -6.11 10.07 4.91
N LEU A 103 -4.79 10.08 4.72
CA LEU A 103 -4.18 9.54 3.50
C LEU A 103 -4.41 8.03 3.36
N ASN A 104 -4.32 7.27 4.44
CA ASN A 104 -4.62 5.85 4.41
C ASN A 104 -6.08 5.56 4.04
N LYS A 105 -7.03 6.39 4.46
CA LYS A 105 -8.42 6.28 4.00
C LYS A 105 -8.55 6.55 2.51
N GLU A 106 -7.90 7.60 2.01
CA GLU A 106 -7.86 7.92 0.58
C GLU A 106 -7.27 6.75 -0.23
N HIS A 107 -6.21 6.12 0.26
CA HIS A 107 -5.63 4.93 -0.34
C HIS A 107 -6.59 3.74 -0.33
N ASP A 108 -7.27 3.46 0.79
CA ASP A 108 -8.24 2.37 0.90
C ASP A 108 -9.43 2.56 -0.05
N GLU A 109 -9.92 3.79 -0.18
CA GLU A 109 -11.00 4.15 -1.11
C GLU A 109 -10.57 3.94 -2.56
N PHE A 110 -9.39 4.41 -2.91
CA PHE A 110 -8.80 4.21 -4.24
C PHE A 110 -8.65 2.72 -4.55
N GLU A 111 -8.05 1.95 -3.64
CA GLU A 111 -7.85 0.50 -3.80
C GLU A 111 -9.19 -0.23 -3.94
N THR A 112 -10.20 0.13 -3.15
CA THR A 112 -11.54 -0.46 -3.22
C THR A 112 -12.19 -0.20 -4.57
N LEU A 113 -12.17 1.04 -5.06
CA LEU A 113 -12.70 1.40 -6.37
C LEU A 113 -11.99 0.64 -7.48
N PHE A 114 -10.68 0.55 -7.39
CA PHE A 114 -9.86 -0.14 -8.35
C PHE A 114 -10.17 -1.65 -8.40
N LEU A 115 -10.17 -2.32 -7.25
CA LEU A 115 -10.47 -3.74 -7.15
C LEU A 115 -11.91 -4.05 -7.62
N ASN A 116 -12.89 -3.24 -7.20
CA ASN A 116 -14.26 -3.40 -7.64
C ASN A 116 -14.40 -3.26 -9.18
N SER A 117 -13.65 -2.34 -9.79
CA SER A 117 -13.67 -2.19 -11.25
C SER A 117 -13.12 -3.40 -11.97
N LEU A 118 -12.14 -4.08 -11.40
CA LEU A 118 -11.56 -5.30 -11.98
C LEU A 118 -12.50 -6.51 -11.88
N VAL A 119 -13.11 -6.69 -10.69
CA VAL A 119 -13.93 -7.89 -10.42
C VAL A 119 -15.40 -7.72 -10.79
N SER A 120 -15.84 -6.54 -11.22
CA SER A 120 -17.25 -6.24 -11.50
C SER A 120 -17.86 -7.10 -12.59
N ARG A 121 -17.06 -7.67 -13.48
CA ARG A 121 -17.48 -8.55 -14.56
C ARG A 121 -17.44 -10.04 -14.19
N TRP A 122 -16.91 -10.36 -13.03
CA TRP A 122 -16.75 -11.73 -12.56
C TRP A 122 -17.92 -12.12 -11.67
N ASN A 123 -18.45 -13.32 -11.88
CA ASN A 123 -19.43 -13.89 -10.98
C ASN A 123 -18.77 -14.31 -9.66
N ILE A 124 -19.57 -14.69 -8.66
CA ILE A 124 -19.08 -15.05 -7.32
C ILE A 124 -18.19 -16.30 -7.36
N GLU A 125 -18.46 -17.23 -8.26
CA GLU A 125 -17.66 -18.47 -8.38
C GLU A 125 -16.27 -18.16 -8.93
N ASP A 126 -16.17 -17.34 -9.97
CA ASP A 126 -14.90 -16.89 -10.54
C ASP A 126 -14.06 -16.11 -9.51
N GLN A 127 -14.70 -15.26 -8.72
CA GLN A 127 -14.03 -14.52 -7.63
C GLN A 127 -13.46 -15.46 -6.57
N LYS A 128 -14.19 -16.52 -6.19
CA LYS A 128 -13.71 -17.53 -5.24
C LYS A 128 -12.54 -18.33 -5.81
N GLU A 129 -12.65 -18.76 -7.06
CA GLU A 129 -11.57 -19.50 -7.73
C GLU A 129 -10.29 -18.67 -7.81
N MET A 130 -10.40 -17.40 -8.16
CA MET A 130 -9.26 -16.47 -8.15
C MET A 130 -8.68 -16.28 -6.74
N ALA A 131 -9.53 -16.15 -5.73
CA ALA A 131 -9.08 -16.03 -4.34
C ALA A 131 -8.30 -17.26 -3.89
N ASP A 132 -8.74 -18.47 -4.27
CA ASP A 132 -8.04 -19.72 -3.97
C ASP A 132 -6.69 -19.81 -4.67
N LEU A 133 -6.63 -19.40 -5.93
CA LEU A 133 -5.37 -19.31 -6.69
C LEU A 133 -4.37 -18.35 -6.04
N LEU A 134 -4.83 -17.18 -5.62
CA LEU A 134 -4.00 -16.19 -4.93
C LEU A 134 -3.53 -16.66 -3.56
N ALA A 135 -4.36 -17.40 -2.82
CA ALA A 135 -3.99 -17.97 -1.53
C ALA A 135 -2.87 -19.00 -1.70
N ARG A 136 -2.99 -19.91 -2.67
CA ARG A 136 -1.96 -20.93 -2.97
C ARG A 136 -0.60 -20.31 -3.33
N ARG A 137 -0.56 -19.12 -3.93
CA ARG A 137 0.70 -18.41 -4.22
C ARG A 137 1.53 -18.14 -2.97
N LYS A 138 0.91 -17.99 -1.81
CA LYS A 138 1.61 -17.70 -0.54
C LYS A 138 2.32 -18.93 0.02
N GLU A 139 1.91 -20.14 -0.39
CA GLU A 139 2.46 -21.41 0.08
C GLU A 139 3.72 -21.86 -0.71
N ILE A 140 3.98 -21.23 -1.87
CA ILE A 140 5.09 -21.57 -2.77
C ILE A 140 6.40 -20.81 -2.41
N ARG A 141 6.49 -20.22 -1.24
CA ARG A 141 7.71 -19.53 -0.78
C ARG A 141 8.66 -20.43 -0.04
#